data_5718a8e85bc072796085d4e67bd2d723
#
_entry.id   5718a8e85bc072796085d4e67bd2d723
#
_cell.length_a   1.000
_cell.length_b   1.000
_cell.length_c   1.000
_cell.angle_alpha   90.00
_cell.angle_beta   90.00
_cell.angle_gamma   90.00
#
_symmetry.space_group_name_H-M   'P 1'
#
loop_
_entity.id
_entity.type
_entity.pdbx_description
1 polymer ?
#
loop_
_entity_poly.entity_id
_entity_poly.type
_entity_poly.pdbx_seq_one_letter_code
_entity_poly.pdbx_strand_id
1 'polypeptide(L)'
;MPNKDNSSDGIASAKYTAKSETERVFSVFDTFGKDAEETKSSSVKDATSNNQPVLTMSSIGKLGRFGNQLFQYAFLRICAEKSGARVECPPWIGQTLFGHNDALISKQLPPAIERWEVEKNMFDLVPEFIPYIEKLASLPSTRVGLECLEEEIVNVDIWGYFQVHTQFLRPYKEYFQSLFQPVDDLKSALEDGLNILRSQGKTIVGIHIRRGDYITQSLSRYTFVVPSKWWCDWLDKIWNELEEPILFLCSDDVESIIDDFQRFSPVTWKDLDVKLPERMKDLGVEFYIDFFILSNCDVVGISNSSFSFAACLLNERGKMFVRPHRNFSTKFTVFEPWNSQPVLHMGSDQSKFLKSWRDALYVTYVTQGIWAMLKCLFIYIPKQRLEIWSIRANLGYKVTGRVGVIQSFLYTLGWHSAWKIPSKPN
;
A
#
# COMPACT_ATOMS: atom_id res chain seq x y z
N MET A 1 49.53 -25.68 39.96
CA MET A 1 49.55 -26.73 38.92
C MET A 1 48.54 -27.79 39.29
N PRO A 2 47.78 -28.36 38.39
CA PRO A 2 47.45 -28.10 36.97
C PRO A 2 45.95 -27.81 36.83
N ASN A 3 45.25 -27.58 35.79
CA ASN A 3 45.41 -27.73 34.37
C ASN A 3 44.51 -26.70 33.64
N LYS A 4 44.95 -26.23 32.51
CA LYS A 4 44.18 -25.51 31.52
C LYS A 4 43.35 -26.51 30.74
N ASP A 5 42.06 -26.25 30.54
CA ASP A 5 41.37 -26.72 29.38
C ASP A 5 40.62 -25.56 28.70
N ASN A 6 41.08 -25.25 27.49
CA ASN A 6 40.46 -24.38 26.52
C ASN A 6 39.32 -25.16 25.85
N SER A 7 38.11 -24.62 25.86
CA SER A 7 37.12 -24.91 24.83
C SER A 7 36.55 -23.59 24.34
N SER A 8 37.08 -23.15 23.24
CA SER A 8 36.55 -22.05 22.42
C SER A 8 35.39 -22.60 21.59
N ASP A 9 34.18 -22.39 22.04
CA ASP A 9 33.02 -22.57 21.19
C ASP A 9 32.73 -21.29 20.41
N GLY A 10 33.01 -21.37 19.13
CA GLY A 10 32.77 -20.31 18.16
C GLY A 10 31.27 -20.07 17.97
N ILE A 11 30.83 -18.90 18.38
CA ILE A 11 29.52 -18.37 17.99
C ILE A 11 29.61 -17.98 16.51
N ALA A 12 29.10 -18.84 15.66
CA ALA A 12 28.90 -18.56 14.26
C ALA A 12 27.84 -17.43 14.13
N SER A 13 28.32 -16.23 13.89
CA SER A 13 27.49 -15.08 13.48
C SER A 13 26.80 -15.40 12.15
N ALA A 14 25.56 -15.84 12.21
CA ALA A 14 24.70 -15.93 11.04
C ALA A 14 24.41 -14.51 10.56
N LYS A 15 25.12 -14.07 9.52
CA LYS A 15 24.77 -12.88 8.76
C LYS A 15 23.42 -13.11 8.05
N TYR A 16 22.34 -12.69 8.69
CA TYR A 16 21.06 -12.53 8.04
C TYR A 16 21.18 -11.34 7.09
N THR A 17 21.43 -11.60 5.81
CA THR A 17 21.17 -10.65 4.74
C THR A 17 19.67 -10.61 4.57
N ALA A 18 19.04 -9.59 5.14
CA ALA A 18 17.64 -9.29 4.90
C ALA A 18 17.48 -9.00 3.40
N LYS A 19 16.98 -9.96 2.63
CA LYS A 19 16.41 -9.69 1.32
C LYS A 19 15.27 -8.71 1.52
N SER A 20 15.17 -7.67 0.70
CA SER A 20 14.09 -6.69 0.82
C SER A 20 12.74 -7.42 0.69
N GLU A 21 11.72 -6.98 1.43
CA GLU A 21 10.35 -7.53 1.32
C GLU A 21 9.85 -7.55 -0.13
N THR A 22 10.29 -6.60 -0.92
CA THR A 22 10.03 -6.51 -2.36
C THR A 22 10.55 -7.75 -3.11
N GLU A 23 11.77 -8.24 -2.80
CA GLU A 23 12.33 -9.45 -3.43
C GLU A 23 11.63 -10.72 -2.96
N ARG A 24 11.14 -10.78 -1.70
CA ARG A 24 10.35 -11.92 -1.20
C ARG A 24 8.99 -11.99 -1.88
N VAL A 25 8.29 -10.88 -2.04
CA VAL A 25 6.99 -10.83 -2.73
C VAL A 25 7.16 -11.24 -4.20
N PHE A 26 8.21 -10.79 -4.90
CA PHE A 26 8.46 -11.20 -6.29
C PHE A 26 8.83 -12.69 -6.41
N SER A 27 9.54 -13.29 -5.45
CA SER A 27 9.89 -14.72 -5.50
C SER A 27 8.68 -15.64 -5.32
N VAL A 28 7.67 -15.20 -4.57
CA VAL A 28 6.41 -15.93 -4.39
C VAL A 28 5.60 -15.96 -5.69
N PHE A 29 5.60 -14.86 -6.46
CA PHE A 29 4.88 -14.79 -7.74
C PHE A 29 5.51 -15.65 -8.86
N ASP A 30 6.82 -15.87 -8.85
CA ASP A 30 7.49 -16.78 -9.78
C ASP A 30 7.11 -18.27 -9.53
N THR A 31 6.70 -18.60 -8.30
CA THR A 31 6.25 -19.95 -7.94
C THR A 31 4.84 -20.22 -8.46
N PHE A 32 3.93 -19.22 -8.36
CA PHE A 32 2.56 -19.36 -8.87
C PHE A 32 2.47 -19.50 -10.41
N GLY A 33 3.46 -18.98 -11.15
CA GLY A 33 3.50 -19.09 -12.61
C GLY A 33 3.91 -20.48 -13.12
N LYS A 34 4.57 -21.31 -12.29
CA LYS A 34 5.05 -22.64 -12.70
C LYS A 34 4.01 -23.73 -12.50
N ASP A 35 3.15 -23.61 -11.48
CA ASP A 35 2.12 -24.60 -11.20
C ASP A 35 0.90 -24.52 -12.14
N ALA A 36 0.78 -23.44 -12.90
CA ALA A 36 -0.31 -23.25 -13.88
C ALA A 36 -0.09 -23.99 -15.22
N GLU A 37 1.09 -24.54 -15.47
CA GLU A 37 1.36 -25.28 -16.71
C GLU A 37 1.04 -26.77 -16.66
N GLU A 38 0.84 -27.38 -15.48
CA GLU A 38 0.62 -28.84 -15.37
C GLU A 38 -0.84 -29.29 -15.28
N THR A 39 -1.82 -28.39 -15.23
CA THR A 39 -3.24 -28.77 -15.26
C THR A 39 -3.88 -28.51 -16.63
N LYS A 40 -3.37 -29.11 -17.67
CA LYS A 40 -4.12 -29.31 -18.94
C LYS A 40 -4.80 -30.68 -18.90
N SER A 41 -6.04 -30.75 -18.49
CA SER A 41 -7.13 -31.49 -19.16
C SER A 41 -8.36 -31.63 -18.26
N SER A 42 -9.35 -30.87 -18.55
CA SER A 42 -10.73 -31.38 -18.68
C SER A 42 -11.61 -30.28 -19.27
N SER A 43 -11.92 -30.45 -20.52
CA SER A 43 -12.87 -29.63 -21.24
C SER A 43 -14.28 -29.85 -20.70
N VAL A 44 -14.85 -28.84 -20.07
CA VAL A 44 -16.31 -28.68 -20.04
C VAL A 44 -16.64 -27.50 -20.94
N LYS A 45 -17.26 -27.81 -22.05
CA LYS A 45 -17.82 -26.85 -23.01
C LYS A 45 -19.07 -26.25 -22.39
N ASP A 46 -18.99 -25.02 -21.92
CA ASP A 46 -20.16 -24.15 -21.80
C ASP A 46 -20.09 -23.08 -22.91
N ALA A 47 -20.80 -23.37 -23.96
CA ALA A 47 -20.93 -22.52 -25.13
C ALA A 47 -22.12 -21.56 -24.94
N THR A 48 -22.01 -20.56 -24.04
CA THR A 48 -22.98 -19.45 -23.91
C THR A 48 -22.40 -18.20 -23.26
N SER A 49 -21.25 -17.68 -23.72
CA SER A 49 -20.79 -16.36 -23.22
C SER A 49 -19.84 -15.59 -24.14
N ASN A 50 -19.95 -15.75 -25.46
CA ASN A 50 -19.02 -15.08 -26.38
C ASN A 50 -19.25 -13.56 -26.52
N ASN A 51 -20.22 -12.96 -25.82
CA ASN A 51 -20.60 -11.55 -25.99
C ASN A 51 -20.59 -10.73 -24.66
N GLN A 52 -20.27 -11.34 -23.52
CA GLN A 52 -20.24 -10.59 -22.27
C GLN A 52 -19.05 -9.60 -22.28
N PRO A 53 -19.28 -8.31 -21.95
CA PRO A 53 -18.20 -7.35 -21.85
C PRO A 53 -17.20 -7.74 -20.77
N VAL A 54 -15.95 -7.31 -20.92
CA VAL A 54 -14.85 -7.68 -20.04
C VAL A 54 -14.18 -6.42 -19.48
N LEU A 55 -13.87 -6.43 -18.20
CA LEU A 55 -12.99 -5.46 -17.57
C LEU A 55 -11.76 -6.19 -17.01
N THR A 56 -10.59 -5.63 -17.25
CA THR A 56 -9.33 -6.17 -16.73
C THR A 56 -8.60 -5.14 -15.88
N MET A 57 -7.73 -5.60 -14.98
CA MET A 57 -6.78 -4.78 -14.27
C MET A 57 -5.42 -5.50 -14.21
N SER A 58 -4.67 -5.41 -15.31
CA SER A 58 -3.38 -6.10 -15.45
C SER A 58 -2.30 -5.57 -14.49
N SER A 59 -2.56 -4.44 -13.83
CA SER A 59 -1.67 -3.80 -12.86
C SER A 59 -1.85 -4.28 -11.42
N ILE A 60 -2.91 -5.01 -11.10
CA ILE A 60 -3.13 -5.50 -9.73
C ILE A 60 -1.99 -6.43 -9.30
N GLY A 61 -1.55 -6.30 -8.06
CA GLY A 61 -0.37 -7.00 -7.56
C GLY A 61 0.98 -6.39 -7.99
N LYS A 62 1.00 -5.47 -8.97
CA LYS A 62 2.20 -4.81 -9.50
C LYS A 62 2.30 -3.34 -9.09
N LEU A 63 1.16 -2.67 -8.88
CA LEU A 63 1.08 -1.28 -8.48
C LEU A 63 0.74 -1.17 -7.01
N GLY A 64 1.72 -0.75 -6.21
CA GLY A 64 1.56 -0.59 -4.79
C GLY A 64 1.42 -1.92 -4.03
N ARG A 65 1.19 -1.82 -2.72
CA ARG A 65 1.08 -2.95 -1.81
C ARG A 65 -0.38 -3.28 -1.51
N PHE A 66 -0.60 -4.25 -0.63
CA PHE A 66 -1.90 -4.81 -0.28
C PHE A 66 -3.01 -3.75 -0.09
N GLY A 67 -2.79 -2.69 0.72
CA GLY A 67 -3.80 -1.66 0.91
C GLY A 67 -4.20 -0.94 -0.40
N ASN A 68 -3.26 -0.74 -1.33
CA ASN A 68 -3.56 -0.17 -2.65
C ASN A 68 -4.38 -1.16 -3.49
N GLN A 69 -4.04 -2.45 -3.43
CA GLN A 69 -4.73 -3.49 -4.19
C GLN A 69 -6.20 -3.62 -3.79
N LEU A 70 -6.55 -3.38 -2.53
CA LEU A 70 -7.95 -3.37 -2.10
C LEU A 70 -8.76 -2.27 -2.78
N PHE A 71 -8.22 -1.04 -2.88
CA PHE A 71 -8.89 0.04 -3.62
C PHE A 71 -9.01 -0.26 -5.12
N GLN A 72 -7.94 -0.79 -5.70
CA GLN A 72 -7.89 -1.17 -7.11
C GLN A 72 -8.94 -2.24 -7.42
N TYR A 73 -8.95 -3.31 -6.64
CA TYR A 73 -9.88 -4.42 -6.85
C TYR A 73 -11.33 -4.01 -6.60
N ALA A 74 -11.60 -3.25 -5.54
CA ALA A 74 -12.94 -2.75 -5.27
C ALA A 74 -13.47 -1.86 -6.42
N PHE A 75 -12.63 -0.96 -6.94
CA PHE A 75 -13.00 -0.12 -8.08
C PHE A 75 -13.32 -0.96 -9.32
N LEU A 76 -12.46 -1.93 -9.65
CA LEU A 76 -12.67 -2.86 -10.75
C LEU A 76 -14.02 -3.60 -10.61
N ARG A 77 -14.29 -4.14 -9.43
CA ARG A 77 -15.52 -4.91 -9.15
C ARG A 77 -16.77 -4.06 -9.17
N ILE A 78 -16.71 -2.82 -8.65
CA ILE A 78 -17.85 -1.88 -8.70
C ILE A 78 -18.17 -1.51 -10.16
N CYS A 79 -17.15 -1.23 -10.97
CA CYS A 79 -17.36 -0.95 -12.40
C CYS A 79 -17.94 -2.17 -13.15
N ALA A 80 -17.45 -3.36 -12.83
CA ALA A 80 -17.92 -4.59 -13.44
C ALA A 80 -19.38 -4.91 -13.08
N GLU A 81 -19.75 -4.74 -11.80
CA GLU A 81 -21.12 -4.92 -11.33
C GLU A 81 -22.09 -3.99 -12.05
N LYS A 82 -21.73 -2.73 -12.23
CA LYS A 82 -22.57 -1.75 -12.95
C LYS A 82 -22.75 -2.05 -14.43
N SER A 83 -21.69 -2.51 -15.08
CA SER A 83 -21.71 -2.75 -16.54
C SER A 83 -22.11 -4.17 -16.92
N GLY A 84 -22.36 -5.06 -15.95
CA GLY A 84 -22.55 -6.48 -16.20
C GLY A 84 -21.33 -7.15 -16.83
N ALA A 85 -20.15 -6.57 -16.67
CA ALA A 85 -18.91 -7.08 -17.25
C ALA A 85 -18.33 -8.23 -16.44
N ARG A 86 -17.67 -9.17 -17.12
CA ARG A 86 -16.82 -10.16 -16.49
C ARG A 86 -15.48 -9.52 -16.09
N VAL A 87 -14.98 -9.90 -14.93
CA VAL A 87 -13.67 -9.48 -14.45
C VAL A 87 -12.59 -10.50 -14.81
N GLU A 88 -11.47 -10.02 -15.31
CA GLU A 88 -10.26 -10.81 -15.48
C GLU A 88 -9.08 -10.05 -14.85
N CYS A 89 -8.28 -10.72 -14.02
CA CYS A 89 -7.11 -10.12 -13.37
C CYS A 89 -5.96 -11.13 -13.24
N PRO A 90 -4.71 -10.68 -13.05
CA PRO A 90 -3.61 -11.57 -12.74
C PRO A 90 -3.79 -12.15 -11.32
N PRO A 91 -3.09 -13.24 -10.98
CA PRO A 91 -3.06 -13.73 -9.60
C PRO A 91 -2.59 -12.63 -8.65
N TRP A 92 -3.24 -12.54 -7.50
CA TRP A 92 -2.89 -11.63 -6.43
C TRP A 92 -3.30 -12.20 -5.07
N ILE A 93 -2.71 -11.69 -4.00
CA ILE A 93 -2.88 -12.25 -2.66
C ILE A 93 -4.34 -12.25 -2.15
N GLY A 94 -5.16 -11.30 -2.63
CA GLY A 94 -6.58 -11.24 -2.27
C GLY A 94 -7.38 -12.47 -2.70
N GLN A 95 -6.98 -13.17 -3.76
CA GLN A 95 -7.62 -14.43 -4.15
C GLN A 95 -7.47 -15.49 -3.04
N THR A 96 -6.30 -15.56 -2.44
CA THR A 96 -6.03 -16.49 -1.33
C THR A 96 -6.73 -16.06 -0.04
N LEU A 97 -6.72 -14.75 0.27
CA LEU A 97 -7.27 -14.24 1.52
C LEU A 97 -8.81 -14.21 1.51
N PHE A 98 -9.42 -13.88 0.37
CA PHE A 98 -10.86 -13.63 0.25
C PHE A 98 -11.61 -14.64 -0.61
N GLY A 99 -10.92 -15.62 -1.17
CA GLY A 99 -11.55 -16.66 -1.99
C GLY A 99 -12.03 -16.20 -3.36
N HIS A 100 -11.51 -15.08 -3.89
CA HIS A 100 -11.87 -14.62 -5.22
C HIS A 100 -11.39 -15.60 -6.30
N ASN A 101 -12.23 -15.86 -7.28
CA ASN A 101 -11.96 -16.80 -8.38
C ASN A 101 -12.16 -16.11 -9.73
N ASP A 102 -11.54 -14.94 -9.92
CA ASP A 102 -11.58 -14.23 -11.18
C ASP A 102 -10.75 -14.95 -12.23
N ALA A 103 -11.22 -14.90 -13.48
CA ALA A 103 -10.50 -15.49 -14.60
C ALA A 103 -9.17 -14.76 -14.87
N LEU A 104 -8.18 -15.50 -15.35
CA LEU A 104 -6.94 -14.92 -15.83
C LEU A 104 -7.21 -14.07 -17.09
N ILE A 105 -6.38 -13.04 -17.28
CA ILE A 105 -6.49 -12.14 -18.44
C ILE A 105 -6.30 -12.94 -19.72
N SER A 106 -7.35 -13.05 -20.51
CA SER A 106 -7.40 -13.84 -21.76
C SER A 106 -6.86 -13.07 -22.96
N LYS A 107 -6.99 -11.74 -22.95
CA LYS A 107 -6.53 -10.86 -24.03
C LYS A 107 -6.12 -9.49 -23.48
N GLN A 108 -5.22 -8.82 -24.20
CA GLN A 108 -4.89 -7.43 -23.90
C GLN A 108 -6.00 -6.50 -24.38
N LEU A 109 -6.53 -5.69 -23.45
CA LEU A 109 -7.51 -4.66 -23.73
C LEU A 109 -6.86 -3.26 -23.80
N PRO A 110 -7.52 -2.27 -24.43
CA PRO A 110 -7.08 -0.88 -24.41
C PRO A 110 -7.00 -0.35 -22.97
N PRO A 111 -5.95 0.37 -22.58
CA PRO A 111 -5.80 0.88 -21.23
C PRO A 111 -6.77 2.03 -20.95
N ALA A 112 -7.39 1.98 -19.77
CA ALA A 112 -8.17 3.05 -19.16
C ALA A 112 -7.45 3.55 -17.90
N ILE A 113 -6.77 4.69 -18.01
CA ILE A 113 -5.83 5.18 -16.99
C ILE A 113 -6.51 6.19 -16.08
N GLU A 114 -6.33 6.04 -14.78
CA GLU A 114 -6.84 6.97 -13.79
C GLU A 114 -6.44 8.41 -14.12
N ARG A 115 -7.43 9.32 -14.16
CA ARG A 115 -7.29 10.66 -14.72
C ARG A 115 -6.18 11.49 -14.08
N TRP A 116 -6.06 11.47 -12.77
CA TRP A 116 -5.07 12.26 -12.08
C TRP A 116 -3.63 11.82 -12.37
N GLU A 117 -3.42 10.56 -12.72
CA GLU A 117 -2.13 10.01 -13.12
C GLU A 117 -1.69 10.54 -14.49
N VAL A 118 -2.64 10.82 -15.37
CA VAL A 118 -2.37 11.35 -16.71
C VAL A 118 -2.22 12.87 -16.72
N GLU A 119 -2.94 13.59 -15.86
CA GLU A 119 -2.88 15.05 -15.77
C GLU A 119 -1.60 15.55 -15.09
N LYS A 120 -1.04 14.77 -14.17
CA LYS A 120 0.32 14.99 -13.69
C LYS A 120 1.28 14.40 -14.72
N ASN A 121 2.27 15.19 -15.13
CA ASN A 121 3.33 14.69 -16.02
C ASN A 121 3.68 13.25 -15.63
N MET A 122 3.55 12.31 -16.55
CA MET A 122 3.81 10.87 -16.32
C MET A 122 5.17 10.58 -15.65
N PHE A 123 6.06 11.58 -15.60
CA PHE A 123 7.38 11.52 -14.97
C PHE A 123 7.39 11.91 -13.49
N ASP A 124 6.27 12.42 -12.96
CA ASP A 124 6.05 12.56 -11.52
C ASP A 124 5.48 11.28 -10.92
N LEU A 125 5.24 10.28 -11.76
CA LEU A 125 4.75 8.98 -11.36
C LEU A 125 5.77 8.26 -10.48
N VAL A 126 5.22 7.50 -9.56
CA VAL A 126 5.96 6.55 -8.74
C VAL A 126 6.85 5.68 -9.63
N PRO A 127 8.09 5.41 -9.26
CA PRO A 127 9.00 4.56 -10.04
C PRO A 127 8.39 3.23 -10.50
N GLU A 128 7.42 2.73 -9.78
CA GLU A 128 6.65 1.52 -10.09
C GLU A 128 5.88 1.59 -11.42
N PHE A 129 5.47 2.79 -11.87
CA PHE A 129 4.79 2.99 -13.16
C PHE A 129 5.74 3.01 -14.36
N ILE A 130 7.01 3.28 -14.14
CA ILE A 130 7.96 3.50 -15.23
C ILE A 130 8.09 2.33 -16.20
N PRO A 131 8.12 1.05 -15.74
CA PRO A 131 8.17 -0.09 -16.66
C PRO A 131 6.97 -0.18 -17.61
N TYR A 132 5.86 0.46 -17.24
CA TYR A 132 4.61 0.41 -18.00
C TYR A 132 4.40 1.64 -18.90
N ILE A 133 5.10 2.75 -18.65
CA ILE A 133 4.95 4.01 -19.37
C ILE A 133 5.19 3.82 -20.88
N GLU A 134 6.22 3.05 -21.26
CA GLU A 134 6.53 2.79 -22.67
C GLU A 134 5.37 2.07 -23.37
N LYS A 135 4.78 1.10 -22.70
CA LYS A 135 3.61 0.36 -23.20
C LYS A 135 2.37 1.25 -23.26
N LEU A 136 2.14 2.06 -22.23
CA LEU A 136 1.00 2.98 -22.14
C LEU A 136 1.10 4.11 -23.16
N ALA A 137 2.31 4.65 -23.40
CA ALA A 137 2.53 5.73 -24.36
C ALA A 137 2.29 5.30 -25.82
N SER A 138 2.37 4.00 -26.12
CA SER A 138 2.19 3.47 -27.48
C SER A 138 0.72 3.12 -27.82
N LEU A 139 -0.16 3.10 -26.82
CA LEU A 139 -1.56 2.67 -26.98
C LEU A 139 -2.52 3.86 -26.92
N PRO A 140 -3.62 3.87 -27.71
CA PRO A 140 -4.70 4.81 -27.49
C PRO A 140 -5.28 4.53 -26.10
N SER A 141 -5.17 5.49 -25.19
CA SER A 141 -5.64 5.38 -23.81
C SER A 141 -6.91 6.20 -23.60
N THR A 142 -7.86 5.60 -22.89
CA THR A 142 -9.02 6.30 -22.36
C THR A 142 -8.69 6.80 -20.96
N ARG A 143 -9.15 7.98 -20.58
CA ARG A 143 -9.02 8.50 -19.23
C ARG A 143 -10.20 8.03 -18.39
N VAL A 144 -9.91 7.49 -17.22
CA VAL A 144 -10.91 6.97 -16.29
C VAL A 144 -10.85 7.78 -15.00
N GLY A 145 -11.97 8.23 -14.53
CA GLY A 145 -12.10 8.94 -13.25
C GLY A 145 -13.35 8.48 -12.51
N LEU A 146 -13.84 9.33 -11.61
CA LEU A 146 -15.04 9.04 -10.81
C LEU A 146 -16.30 8.86 -11.66
N GLU A 147 -16.34 9.42 -12.87
CA GLU A 147 -17.43 9.22 -13.83
C GLU A 147 -17.63 7.74 -14.20
N CYS A 148 -16.60 6.90 -14.07
CA CYS A 148 -16.75 5.45 -14.26
C CYS A 148 -17.65 4.81 -13.20
N LEU A 149 -17.85 5.48 -12.08
CA LEU A 149 -18.85 5.08 -11.09
C LEU A 149 -20.27 5.51 -11.51
N GLU A 150 -20.41 6.34 -12.53
CA GLU A 150 -21.70 6.83 -13.08
C GLU A 150 -21.97 6.28 -14.48
N GLU A 151 -20.93 6.10 -15.29
CA GLU A 151 -21.00 5.62 -16.67
C GLU A 151 -20.58 4.14 -16.77
N GLU A 152 -21.11 3.45 -17.77
CA GLU A 152 -20.69 2.08 -18.07
C GLU A 152 -19.37 2.08 -18.84
N ILE A 153 -18.34 1.48 -18.27
CA ILE A 153 -17.07 1.23 -18.97
C ILE A 153 -16.93 -0.27 -19.20
N VAL A 154 -16.56 -0.64 -20.41
CA VAL A 154 -16.41 -2.05 -20.81
C VAL A 154 -15.25 -2.24 -21.77
N ASN A 155 -14.72 -3.45 -21.83
CA ASN A 155 -13.67 -3.86 -22.76
C ASN A 155 -12.39 -3.01 -22.67
N VAL A 156 -11.99 -2.67 -21.46
CA VAL A 156 -10.77 -1.91 -21.15
C VAL A 156 -9.96 -2.55 -20.04
N ASP A 157 -8.66 -2.24 -20.00
CA ASP A 157 -7.72 -2.60 -18.94
C ASP A 157 -7.53 -1.38 -18.02
N ILE A 158 -8.07 -1.44 -16.81
CA ILE A 158 -8.10 -0.34 -15.85
C ILE A 158 -6.72 -0.20 -15.18
N TRP A 159 -6.20 1.03 -15.12
CA TRP A 159 -4.90 1.35 -14.53
C TRP A 159 -4.99 2.53 -13.58
N GLY A 160 -4.55 2.35 -12.34
CA GLY A 160 -4.51 3.41 -11.33
C GLY A 160 -4.49 2.87 -9.91
N TYR A 161 -4.49 3.76 -8.93
CA TYR A 161 -4.62 3.43 -7.52
C TYR A 161 -6.07 3.51 -7.02
N PHE A 162 -6.88 4.34 -7.64
CA PHE A 162 -8.30 4.58 -7.32
C PHE A 162 -8.57 4.91 -5.85
N GLN A 163 -7.61 5.56 -5.21
CA GLN A 163 -7.72 6.06 -3.84
C GLN A 163 -8.50 7.39 -3.82
N VAL A 164 -9.69 7.35 -4.37
CA VAL A 164 -10.59 8.50 -4.45
C VAL A 164 -11.17 8.82 -3.07
N HIS A 165 -11.71 10.03 -2.90
CA HIS A 165 -12.42 10.39 -1.68
C HIS A 165 -13.56 9.42 -1.42
N THR A 166 -13.62 8.79 -0.25
CA THR A 166 -14.48 7.64 0.01
C THR A 166 -15.98 7.95 0.03
N GLN A 167 -16.36 9.24 0.07
CA GLN A 167 -17.77 9.61 -0.15
C GLN A 167 -18.34 9.06 -1.47
N PHE A 168 -17.50 8.93 -2.51
CA PHE A 168 -17.92 8.38 -3.80
C PHE A 168 -18.05 6.87 -3.81
N LEU A 169 -17.35 6.19 -2.88
CA LEU A 169 -17.49 4.74 -2.65
C LEU A 169 -18.60 4.40 -1.65
N ARG A 170 -19.09 5.38 -0.88
CA ARG A 170 -20.09 5.18 0.17
C ARG A 170 -21.38 4.51 -0.31
N PRO A 171 -21.92 4.79 -1.51
CA PRO A 171 -23.09 4.07 -2.04
C PRO A 171 -22.84 2.56 -2.22
N TYR A 172 -21.58 2.14 -2.31
CA TYR A 172 -21.15 0.76 -2.50
C TYR A 172 -20.53 0.15 -1.23
N LYS A 173 -20.77 0.74 -0.05
CA LYS A 173 -20.14 0.35 1.21
C LYS A 173 -20.30 -1.14 1.48
N GLU A 174 -21.51 -1.65 1.47
CA GLU A 174 -21.81 -3.05 1.77
C GLU A 174 -21.14 -3.99 0.76
N TYR A 175 -21.19 -3.63 -0.51
CA TYR A 175 -20.52 -4.39 -1.56
C TYR A 175 -18.99 -4.36 -1.39
N PHE A 176 -18.40 -3.20 -1.12
CA PHE A 176 -16.97 -3.08 -0.81
C PHE A 176 -16.57 -3.98 0.35
N GLN A 177 -17.32 -3.96 1.45
CA GLN A 177 -17.05 -4.77 2.63
C GLN A 177 -17.21 -6.27 2.35
N SER A 178 -18.17 -6.67 1.53
CA SER A 178 -18.36 -8.07 1.15
C SER A 178 -17.23 -8.64 0.32
N LEU A 179 -16.53 -7.81 -0.47
CA LEU A 179 -15.39 -8.23 -1.29
C LEU A 179 -14.17 -8.69 -0.45
N PHE A 180 -14.07 -8.24 0.79
CA PHE A 180 -12.86 -8.44 1.60
C PHE A 180 -13.10 -9.22 2.89
N GLN A 181 -14.11 -10.08 2.88
CA GLN A 181 -14.30 -11.04 3.96
C GLN A 181 -13.27 -12.18 3.84
N PRO A 182 -12.51 -12.50 4.89
CA PRO A 182 -11.56 -13.59 4.83
C PRO A 182 -12.28 -14.95 4.63
N VAL A 183 -11.60 -15.88 3.96
CA VAL A 183 -12.10 -17.26 3.83
C VAL A 183 -12.26 -17.92 5.20
N ASP A 184 -13.18 -18.87 5.33
CA ASP A 184 -13.66 -19.37 6.61
C ASP A 184 -12.55 -19.91 7.54
N ASP A 185 -11.60 -20.69 7.01
CA ASP A 185 -10.50 -21.24 7.80
C ASP A 185 -9.53 -20.15 8.30
N LEU A 186 -9.28 -19.13 7.50
CA LEU A 186 -8.49 -17.97 7.90
C LEU A 186 -9.27 -17.13 8.91
N LYS A 187 -10.55 -16.87 8.65
CA LYS A 187 -11.43 -16.12 9.54
C LYS A 187 -11.46 -16.69 10.93
N SER A 188 -11.66 -18.01 11.06
CA SER A 188 -11.66 -18.69 12.36
C SER A 188 -10.36 -18.47 13.13
N ALA A 189 -9.21 -18.65 12.48
CA ALA A 189 -7.91 -18.44 13.11
C ALA A 189 -7.69 -16.98 13.58
N LEU A 190 -8.17 -16.00 12.78
CA LEU A 190 -8.06 -14.59 13.11
C LEU A 190 -9.02 -14.19 14.25
N GLU A 191 -10.22 -14.77 14.28
CA GLU A 191 -11.18 -14.56 15.36
C GLU A 191 -10.68 -15.13 16.70
N ASP A 192 -9.97 -16.26 16.68
CA ASP A 192 -9.33 -16.80 17.89
C ASP A 192 -8.30 -15.80 18.44
N GLY A 193 -7.44 -15.23 17.61
CA GLY A 193 -6.49 -14.19 18.00
C GLY A 193 -7.18 -12.93 18.53
N LEU A 194 -8.25 -12.49 17.86
CA LEU A 194 -9.05 -11.35 18.31
C LEU A 194 -9.71 -11.61 19.68
N ASN A 195 -10.19 -12.82 19.91
CA ASN A 195 -10.78 -13.23 21.20
C ASN A 195 -9.75 -13.24 22.33
N ILE A 196 -8.50 -13.69 22.05
CA ILE A 196 -7.38 -13.59 23.00
C ILE A 196 -7.16 -12.12 23.38
N LEU A 197 -7.12 -11.22 22.39
CA LEU A 197 -6.93 -9.80 22.65
C LEU A 197 -8.11 -9.22 23.47
N ARG A 198 -9.35 -9.53 23.10
CA ARG A 198 -10.55 -9.05 23.81
C ARG A 198 -10.70 -9.62 25.21
N SER A 199 -10.10 -10.76 25.51
CA SER A 199 -10.12 -11.31 26.89
C SER A 199 -9.28 -10.51 27.88
N GLN A 200 -8.38 -9.65 27.38
CA GLN A 200 -7.48 -8.83 28.19
C GLN A 200 -8.09 -7.49 28.61
N GLY A 201 -9.20 -7.05 27.99
CA GLY A 201 -9.89 -5.82 28.36
C GLY A 201 -11.08 -5.52 27.43
N LYS A 202 -11.70 -4.34 27.61
CA LYS A 202 -12.97 -4.01 26.96
C LYS A 202 -12.85 -3.12 25.74
N THR A 203 -11.86 -2.20 25.73
CA THR A 203 -11.66 -1.25 24.63
C THR A 203 -10.34 -1.52 23.94
N ILE A 204 -10.37 -2.02 22.70
CA ILE A 204 -9.15 -2.23 21.91
C ILE A 204 -8.81 -0.91 21.20
N VAL A 205 -7.63 -0.38 21.51
CA VAL A 205 -7.03 0.77 20.84
C VAL A 205 -5.98 0.25 19.86
N GLY A 206 -6.28 0.24 18.57
CA GLY A 206 -5.35 -0.19 17.53
C GLY A 206 -4.56 1.01 16.98
N ILE A 207 -3.24 0.93 16.98
CA ILE A 207 -2.38 1.95 16.35
C ILE A 207 -1.52 1.30 15.27
N HIS A 208 -1.61 1.83 14.05
CA HIS A 208 -0.72 1.47 12.96
C HIS A 208 0.30 2.57 12.67
N ILE A 209 1.58 2.25 12.79
CA ILE A 209 2.69 3.17 12.51
C ILE A 209 3.48 2.67 11.31
N ARG A 210 3.32 3.35 10.17
CA ARG A 210 4.08 3.06 8.97
C ARG A 210 5.47 3.67 9.07
N ARG A 211 6.51 2.83 8.91
CA ARG A 211 7.93 3.22 8.99
C ARG A 211 8.70 2.76 7.77
N GLY A 212 9.12 1.53 7.71
CA GLY A 212 9.81 0.85 6.61
C GLY A 212 10.35 1.75 5.50
N ASP A 213 9.76 1.65 4.33
CA ASP A 213 10.10 2.48 3.17
C ASP A 213 9.83 3.99 3.36
N TYR A 214 8.94 4.38 4.28
CA TYR A 214 8.67 5.81 4.56
C TYR A 214 9.89 6.53 5.15
N ILE A 215 10.76 5.84 5.86
CA ILE A 215 12.01 6.41 6.39
C ILE A 215 12.92 6.86 5.24
N THR A 216 12.94 6.14 4.13
CA THR A 216 13.83 6.40 2.99
C THR A 216 13.19 7.22 1.88
N GLN A 217 11.85 7.25 1.78
CA GLN A 217 11.12 7.98 0.74
C GLN A 217 10.90 9.46 1.11
N SER A 218 11.97 10.17 1.44
CA SER A 218 11.91 11.52 1.99
C SER A 218 11.39 12.59 1.03
N LEU A 219 11.35 12.34 -0.28
CA LEU A 219 10.86 13.29 -1.28
C LEU A 219 9.36 13.14 -1.60
N SER A 220 8.71 12.07 -1.15
CA SER A 220 7.29 11.87 -1.36
C SER A 220 6.44 12.75 -0.44
N ARG A 221 5.34 13.32 -0.96
CA ARG A 221 4.45 14.19 -0.18
C ARG A 221 3.50 13.46 0.76
N TYR A 222 3.31 12.18 0.57
CA TYR A 222 2.43 11.36 1.40
C TYR A 222 3.18 10.38 2.29
N THR A 223 4.48 10.20 2.10
CA THR A 223 5.29 9.37 2.98
C THR A 223 5.86 10.22 4.10
N PHE A 224 5.38 10.03 5.31
CA PHE A 224 6.00 10.59 6.49
C PHE A 224 5.89 9.64 7.67
N VAL A 225 6.95 9.61 8.45
CA VAL A 225 7.00 8.84 9.67
C VAL A 225 6.42 9.67 10.81
N VAL A 226 5.38 9.17 11.44
CA VAL A 226 4.80 9.78 12.64
C VAL A 226 5.64 9.35 13.83
N PRO A 227 6.21 10.28 14.62
CA PRO A 227 6.97 9.91 15.81
C PRO A 227 6.12 9.16 16.83
N SER A 228 6.65 8.09 17.41
CA SER A 228 6.00 7.34 18.48
C SER A 228 5.60 8.23 19.65
N LYS A 229 6.43 9.23 19.97
CA LYS A 229 6.10 10.23 21.00
C LYS A 229 4.75 10.94 20.76
N TRP A 230 4.40 11.25 19.53
CA TRP A 230 3.12 11.92 19.24
C TRP A 230 1.93 11.00 19.54
N TRP A 231 2.08 9.71 19.23
CA TRP A 231 1.08 8.70 19.56
C TRP A 231 0.96 8.52 21.09
N CYS A 232 2.09 8.46 21.78
CA CYS A 232 2.11 8.38 23.22
C CYS A 232 1.45 9.59 23.89
N ASP A 233 1.78 10.83 23.43
CA ASP A 233 1.17 12.06 23.92
C ASP A 233 -0.35 12.13 23.65
N TRP A 234 -0.81 11.46 22.59
CA TRP A 234 -2.24 11.35 22.30
C TRP A 234 -2.92 10.29 23.17
N LEU A 235 -2.29 9.12 23.31
CA LEU A 235 -2.80 8.07 24.21
C LEU A 235 -2.93 8.55 25.65
N ASP A 236 -1.94 9.29 26.16
CA ASP A 236 -1.99 9.85 27.52
C ASP A 236 -3.24 10.72 27.78
N LYS A 237 -3.80 11.32 26.74
CA LYS A 237 -4.99 12.16 26.85
C LYS A 237 -6.29 11.38 26.92
N ILE A 238 -6.35 10.23 26.25
CA ILE A 238 -7.59 9.46 26.12
C ILE A 238 -7.62 8.20 27.00
N TRP A 239 -6.45 7.70 27.42
CA TRP A 239 -6.32 6.38 28.03
C TRP A 239 -7.20 6.17 29.25
N ASN A 240 -7.20 7.16 30.14
CA ASN A 240 -7.99 7.09 31.39
C ASN A 240 -9.49 7.32 31.18
N GLU A 241 -9.92 7.75 29.99
CA GLU A 241 -11.32 7.91 29.63
C GLU A 241 -11.93 6.63 29.03
N LEU A 242 -11.07 5.66 28.70
CA LEU A 242 -11.46 4.40 28.08
C LEU A 242 -11.67 3.31 29.15
N GLU A 243 -12.64 2.46 28.92
CA GLU A 243 -12.95 1.35 29.83
C GLU A 243 -12.00 0.17 29.56
N GLU A 244 -11.15 -0.18 30.52
CA GLU A 244 -10.17 -1.28 30.46
C GLU A 244 -9.44 -1.34 29.08
N PRO A 245 -8.71 -0.27 28.72
CA PRO A 245 -8.11 -0.17 27.39
C PRO A 245 -6.92 -1.12 27.21
N ILE A 246 -6.81 -1.69 26.00
CA ILE A 246 -5.70 -2.51 25.53
C ILE A 246 -5.12 -1.85 24.31
N LEU A 247 -3.80 -1.69 24.26
CA LEU A 247 -3.11 -1.19 23.08
C LEU A 247 -2.70 -2.35 22.17
N PHE A 248 -3.27 -2.41 20.97
CA PHE A 248 -2.76 -3.21 19.87
C PHE A 248 -1.86 -2.36 18.98
N LEU A 249 -0.56 -2.69 18.93
CA LEU A 249 0.43 -1.94 18.18
C LEU A 249 0.89 -2.73 16.96
N CYS A 250 0.67 -2.18 15.77
CA CYS A 250 1.17 -2.75 14.53
C CYS A 250 2.04 -1.77 13.73
N SER A 251 3.08 -2.30 13.13
CA SER A 251 4.04 -1.56 12.30
C SER A 251 4.81 -2.54 11.43
N ASP A 252 5.25 -2.07 10.26
CA ASP A 252 6.23 -2.78 9.43
C ASP A 252 7.67 -2.74 10.01
N ASP A 253 7.85 -2.11 11.18
CA ASP A 253 9.11 -2.01 11.93
C ASP A 253 8.78 -1.86 13.43
N VAL A 254 7.99 -2.79 13.98
CA VAL A 254 7.46 -2.71 15.36
C VAL A 254 8.58 -2.78 16.39
N GLU A 255 9.60 -3.58 16.15
CA GLU A 255 10.74 -3.77 17.06
C GLU A 255 11.48 -2.45 17.36
N SER A 256 11.47 -1.50 16.44
CA SER A 256 12.13 -0.21 16.62
C SER A 256 11.35 0.80 17.46
N ILE A 257 10.08 0.51 17.77
CA ILE A 257 9.19 1.46 18.44
C ILE A 257 8.46 0.89 19.66
N ILE A 258 8.43 -0.42 19.83
CA ILE A 258 7.63 -1.07 20.90
C ILE A 258 7.99 -0.58 22.28
N ASP A 259 9.29 -0.30 22.53
CA ASP A 259 9.77 0.20 23.82
C ASP A 259 9.21 1.58 24.18
N ASP A 260 8.90 2.41 23.19
CA ASP A 260 8.29 3.72 23.43
C ASP A 260 6.87 3.61 24.04
N PHE A 261 6.20 2.48 23.82
CA PHE A 261 4.81 2.22 24.23
C PHE A 261 4.69 1.35 25.50
N GLN A 262 5.78 0.95 26.15
CA GLN A 262 5.77 0.01 27.27
C GLN A 262 4.78 0.38 28.40
N ARG A 263 4.60 1.68 28.68
CA ARG A 263 3.65 2.15 29.70
C ARG A 263 2.19 1.82 29.42
N PHE A 264 1.85 1.46 28.19
CA PHE A 264 0.50 1.04 27.75
C PHE A 264 0.43 -0.47 27.56
N SER A 265 1.47 -1.23 27.89
CA SER A 265 1.54 -2.68 27.74
C SER A 265 1.10 -3.15 26.34
N PRO A 266 1.82 -2.73 25.27
CA PRO A 266 1.38 -2.98 23.89
C PRO A 266 1.36 -4.47 23.58
N VAL A 267 0.29 -4.91 22.93
CA VAL A 267 0.14 -6.25 22.35
C VAL A 267 0.37 -6.15 20.85
N THR A 268 1.10 -7.11 20.27
CA THR A 268 1.35 -7.25 18.84
C THR A 268 0.70 -8.52 18.31
N TRP A 269 0.67 -8.69 16.98
CA TRP A 269 0.15 -9.93 16.40
C TRP A 269 0.92 -11.19 16.88
N LYS A 270 2.18 -11.06 17.26
CA LYS A 270 3.03 -12.17 17.76
C LYS A 270 2.55 -12.71 19.10
N ASP A 271 1.84 -11.88 19.88
CA ASP A 271 1.34 -12.23 21.20
C ASP A 271 -0.03 -12.93 21.14
N LEU A 272 -0.65 -13.02 19.95
CA LEU A 272 -2.00 -13.53 19.76
C LEU A 272 -2.08 -15.03 19.38
N ASP A 273 -0.95 -15.71 19.24
CA ASP A 273 -0.84 -17.15 18.84
C ASP A 273 -1.75 -17.53 17.65
N VAL A 274 -1.93 -16.62 16.68
CA VAL A 274 -2.75 -16.87 15.49
C VAL A 274 -2.11 -17.96 14.65
N LYS A 275 -2.81 -19.07 14.45
CA LYS A 275 -2.35 -20.20 13.64
C LYS A 275 -2.91 -20.09 12.24
N LEU A 276 -2.16 -19.48 11.34
CA LEU A 276 -2.55 -19.40 9.93
C LEU A 276 -2.79 -20.78 9.33
N PRO A 277 -3.77 -20.96 8.43
CA PRO A 277 -3.98 -22.18 7.68
C PRO A 277 -2.70 -22.66 6.99
N GLU A 278 -2.47 -23.99 6.96
CA GLU A 278 -1.22 -24.57 6.43
C GLU A 278 -0.89 -24.07 5.03
N ARG A 279 -1.91 -23.97 4.16
CA ARG A 279 -1.80 -23.47 2.78
C ARG A 279 -1.34 -22.00 2.68
N MET A 280 -1.29 -21.27 3.78
CA MET A 280 -0.94 -19.83 3.82
C MET A 280 0.39 -19.56 4.52
N LYS A 281 0.99 -20.52 5.22
CA LYS A 281 2.18 -20.30 6.06
C LYS A 281 3.39 -19.75 5.33
N ASP A 282 3.59 -20.12 4.06
CA ASP A 282 4.76 -19.71 3.29
C ASP A 282 4.46 -18.53 2.33
N LEU A 283 3.28 -17.97 2.42
CA LEU A 283 2.85 -16.89 1.50
C LEU A 283 3.17 -15.49 2.02
N GLY A 284 3.74 -15.35 3.23
CA GLY A 284 4.06 -14.04 3.82
C GLY A 284 2.81 -13.21 4.12
N VAL A 285 1.74 -13.83 4.57
CA VAL A 285 0.44 -13.20 4.83
C VAL A 285 0.25 -12.77 6.30
N GLU A 286 1.27 -12.86 7.13
CA GLU A 286 1.24 -12.50 8.55
C GLU A 286 0.80 -11.05 8.76
N PHE A 287 1.10 -10.16 7.81
CA PHE A 287 0.62 -8.78 7.83
C PHE A 287 -0.90 -8.67 7.87
N TYR A 288 -1.61 -9.71 7.41
CA TYR A 288 -3.07 -9.72 7.39
C TYR A 288 -3.66 -9.87 8.80
N ILE A 289 -2.90 -10.45 9.75
CA ILE A 289 -3.30 -10.49 11.16
C ILE A 289 -3.43 -9.06 11.70
N ASP A 290 -2.41 -8.21 11.48
CA ASP A 290 -2.46 -6.79 11.83
C ASP A 290 -3.64 -6.07 11.18
N PHE A 291 -3.85 -6.33 9.89
CA PHE A 291 -4.96 -5.74 9.13
C PHE A 291 -6.32 -6.11 9.71
N PHE A 292 -6.52 -7.42 10.00
CA PHE A 292 -7.77 -7.92 10.55
C PHE A 292 -8.04 -7.39 11.97
N ILE A 293 -7.04 -7.38 12.83
CA ILE A 293 -7.20 -6.83 14.19
C ILE A 293 -7.54 -5.34 14.13
N LEU A 294 -6.83 -4.55 13.30
CA LEU A 294 -7.16 -3.12 13.10
C LEU A 294 -8.60 -2.91 12.63
N SER A 295 -9.09 -3.76 11.73
CA SER A 295 -10.48 -3.67 11.26
C SER A 295 -11.51 -4.09 12.30
N ASN A 296 -11.08 -4.50 13.49
CA ASN A 296 -11.92 -4.90 14.61
C ASN A 296 -11.66 -4.14 15.92
N CYS A 297 -10.82 -3.09 15.91
CA CYS A 297 -10.55 -2.23 17.05
C CYS A 297 -11.70 -1.24 17.32
N ASP A 298 -11.85 -0.82 18.57
CA ASP A 298 -12.87 0.16 19.01
C ASP A 298 -12.40 1.60 18.77
N VAL A 299 -11.10 1.86 18.93
CA VAL A 299 -10.42 3.12 18.63
C VAL A 299 -9.26 2.83 17.69
N VAL A 300 -9.16 3.53 16.58
CA VAL A 300 -8.12 3.25 15.55
C VAL A 300 -7.31 4.50 15.25
N GLY A 301 -6.00 4.40 15.50
CA GLY A 301 -5.03 5.40 15.12
C GLY A 301 -4.21 4.94 13.90
N ILE A 302 -4.18 5.74 12.83
CA ILE A 302 -3.50 5.35 11.60
C ILE A 302 -2.43 6.34 11.15
N SER A 303 -1.33 5.84 10.62
CA SER A 303 -0.41 6.60 9.77
C SER A 303 -1.09 6.96 8.43
N ASN A 304 -0.43 7.79 7.63
CA ASN A 304 -0.91 8.10 6.27
C ASN A 304 -0.63 6.93 5.31
N SER A 305 -1.40 5.87 5.44
CA SER A 305 -1.20 4.61 4.73
C SER A 305 -2.52 4.02 4.24
N SER A 306 -2.56 3.63 2.97
CA SER A 306 -3.72 2.93 2.38
C SER A 306 -4.03 1.60 3.08
N PHE A 307 -3.02 0.94 3.66
CA PHE A 307 -3.20 -0.29 4.43
C PHE A 307 -4.15 -0.08 5.63
N SER A 308 -3.76 0.79 6.53
CA SER A 308 -4.57 1.05 7.74
C SER A 308 -5.86 1.82 7.43
N PHE A 309 -5.87 2.64 6.38
CA PHE A 309 -7.11 3.29 5.97
C PHE A 309 -8.13 2.28 5.42
N ALA A 310 -7.69 1.28 4.63
CA ALA A 310 -8.57 0.21 4.16
C ALA A 310 -9.11 -0.63 5.34
N ALA A 311 -8.29 -0.90 6.36
CA ALA A 311 -8.76 -1.54 7.60
C ALA A 311 -9.88 -0.72 8.28
N CYS A 312 -9.78 0.63 8.29
CA CYS A 312 -10.85 1.48 8.81
C CYS A 312 -12.15 1.40 7.98
N LEU A 313 -12.07 1.20 6.65
CA LEU A 313 -13.25 1.00 5.80
C LEU A 313 -13.99 -0.31 6.10
N LEU A 314 -13.25 -1.34 6.50
CA LEU A 314 -13.82 -2.64 6.87
C LEU A 314 -14.24 -2.70 8.35
N ASN A 315 -13.90 -1.68 9.13
CA ASN A 315 -14.21 -1.66 10.56
C ASN A 315 -15.65 -1.19 10.81
N GLU A 316 -16.47 -2.09 11.33
CA GLU A 316 -17.87 -1.81 11.72
C GLU A 316 -18.03 -1.53 13.23
N ARG A 317 -16.97 -1.74 14.02
CA ARG A 317 -16.98 -1.58 15.49
C ARG A 317 -16.39 -0.26 15.95
N GLY A 318 -15.57 0.39 15.12
CA GLY A 318 -14.80 1.57 15.45
C GLY A 318 -15.67 2.75 15.87
N LYS A 319 -15.43 3.25 17.06
CA LYS A 319 -16.09 4.44 17.64
C LYS A 319 -15.31 5.72 17.37
N MET A 320 -14.02 5.60 17.15
CA MET A 320 -13.12 6.73 16.90
C MET A 320 -12.01 6.32 15.92
N PHE A 321 -11.83 7.12 14.88
CA PHE A 321 -10.74 6.98 13.92
C PHE A 321 -9.93 8.26 13.91
N VAL A 322 -8.61 8.16 14.12
CA VAL A 322 -7.71 9.31 14.16
C VAL A 322 -6.51 9.11 13.25
N ARG A 323 -6.03 10.21 12.71
CA ARG A 323 -4.80 10.24 11.90
C ARG A 323 -4.07 11.57 12.09
N PRO A 324 -2.77 11.67 11.76
CA PRO A 324 -2.04 12.92 11.82
C PRO A 324 -2.67 13.98 10.91
N HIS A 325 -2.68 15.21 11.37
CA HIS A 325 -3.16 16.32 10.55
C HIS A 325 -2.23 16.56 9.35
N ARG A 326 -2.82 16.85 8.18
CA ARG A 326 -2.08 17.05 6.92
C ARG A 326 -1.00 18.15 6.97
N ASN A 327 -1.13 19.10 7.89
CA ASN A 327 -0.18 20.21 8.06
C ASN A 327 0.98 19.88 9.00
N PHE A 328 1.21 18.59 9.29
CA PHE A 328 2.32 18.17 10.12
C PHE A 328 2.36 18.80 11.51
N SER A 329 1.23 18.93 12.16
CA SER A 329 1.18 19.30 13.56
C SER A 329 1.16 18.05 14.44
N THR A 330 1.59 18.18 15.70
CA THR A 330 1.41 17.16 16.73
C THR A 330 -0.07 16.87 17.02
N LYS A 331 -0.99 17.50 16.29
CA LYS A 331 -2.42 17.31 16.41
C LYS A 331 -2.87 16.15 15.56
N PHE A 332 -3.67 15.29 16.15
CA PHE A 332 -4.42 14.28 15.43
C PHE A 332 -5.79 14.82 15.04
N THR A 333 -6.30 14.35 13.92
CA THR A 333 -7.63 14.68 13.43
C THR A 333 -8.49 13.44 13.47
N VAL A 334 -9.66 13.56 14.10
CA VAL A 334 -10.72 12.55 13.97
C VAL A 334 -11.26 12.61 12.55
N PHE A 335 -11.52 11.46 11.96
CA PHE A 335 -12.05 11.37 10.60
C PHE A 335 -13.11 10.27 10.50
N GLU A 336 -13.97 10.40 9.51
CA GLU A 336 -14.95 9.39 9.17
C GLU A 336 -14.44 8.60 7.95
N PRO A 337 -14.20 7.27 8.05
CA PRO A 337 -13.58 6.49 6.98
C PRO A 337 -14.32 6.57 5.64
N TRP A 338 -15.64 6.58 5.67
CA TRP A 338 -16.49 6.65 4.47
C TRP A 338 -16.77 8.07 3.97
N ASN A 339 -16.12 9.06 4.56
CA ASN A 339 -16.18 10.47 4.11
C ASN A 339 -14.81 11.15 4.24
N SER A 340 -13.78 10.55 3.67
CA SER A 340 -12.41 11.04 3.81
C SER A 340 -11.55 10.71 2.60
N GLN A 341 -10.48 11.45 2.44
CA GLN A 341 -9.41 11.11 1.49
C GLN A 341 -8.56 9.98 2.07
N PRO A 342 -8.36 8.84 1.38
CA PRO A 342 -7.58 7.71 1.91
C PRO A 342 -6.13 8.07 2.25
N VAL A 343 -5.46 8.79 1.37
CA VAL A 343 -4.07 9.21 1.56
C VAL A 343 -4.00 10.73 1.48
N LEU A 344 -3.42 11.34 2.52
CA LEU A 344 -3.26 12.79 2.62
C LEU A 344 -1.97 13.24 1.93
N HIS A 345 -2.07 14.29 1.14
CA HIS A 345 -0.92 14.98 0.59
C HIS A 345 -0.46 16.07 1.55
N MET A 346 0.84 16.10 1.86
CA MET A 346 1.42 17.13 2.73
C MET A 346 1.69 18.42 1.96
N GLY A 347 1.47 19.55 2.65
CA GLY A 347 1.70 20.89 2.13
C GLY A 347 0.47 21.51 1.48
N SER A 348 0.57 22.81 1.21
CA SER A 348 -0.53 23.63 0.66
C SER A 348 -0.78 23.40 -0.82
N ASP A 349 0.23 22.97 -1.57
CA ASP A 349 0.14 22.76 -3.02
C ASP A 349 -0.05 21.25 -3.31
N GLN A 350 -1.31 20.86 -3.47
CA GLN A 350 -1.69 19.49 -3.82
C GLN A 350 -1.28 19.09 -5.24
N SER A 351 -0.89 20.08 -6.09
CA SER A 351 -0.50 19.82 -7.47
C SER A 351 0.91 19.22 -7.61
N LYS A 352 1.77 19.35 -6.59
CA LYS A 352 3.13 18.82 -6.63
C LYS A 352 3.20 17.46 -5.96
N PHE A 353 3.52 16.47 -6.72
CA PHE A 353 3.64 15.07 -6.28
C PHE A 353 4.84 14.85 -5.33
N LEU A 354 5.97 15.47 -5.60
CA LEU A 354 7.18 15.35 -4.78
C LEU A 354 7.33 16.55 -3.83
N LYS A 355 7.77 16.28 -2.61
CA LYS A 355 8.22 17.31 -1.68
C LYS A 355 9.41 18.06 -2.28
N SER A 356 9.50 19.35 -1.98
CA SER A 356 10.79 20.00 -2.11
C SER A 356 11.80 19.35 -1.15
N TRP A 357 13.08 19.39 -1.50
CA TRP A 357 14.14 18.88 -0.60
C TRP A 357 14.13 19.58 0.78
N ARG A 358 13.70 20.84 0.83
CA ARG A 358 13.54 21.59 2.08
C ARG A 358 12.43 21.03 2.95
N ASP A 359 11.27 20.73 2.35
CA ASP A 359 10.15 20.12 3.07
C ASP A 359 10.54 18.71 3.58
N ALA A 360 11.26 17.94 2.77
CA ALA A 360 11.74 16.62 3.17
C ALA A 360 12.68 16.71 4.39
N LEU A 361 13.62 17.67 4.38
CA LEU A 361 14.54 17.87 5.51
C LEU A 361 13.78 18.33 6.76
N TYR A 362 12.87 19.30 6.62
CA TYR A 362 12.07 19.80 7.74
C TYR A 362 11.25 18.69 8.37
N VAL A 363 10.53 17.93 7.55
CA VAL A 363 9.72 16.80 8.02
C VAL A 363 10.59 15.75 8.72
N THR A 364 11.71 15.38 8.11
CA THR A 364 12.62 14.40 8.70
C THR A 364 13.20 14.91 10.03
N TYR A 365 13.56 16.20 10.12
CA TYR A 365 14.02 16.80 11.36
C TYR A 365 12.96 16.73 12.47
N VAL A 366 11.73 17.17 12.16
CA VAL A 366 10.65 17.21 13.16
C VAL A 366 10.22 15.82 13.62
N THR A 367 10.26 14.83 12.72
CA THR A 367 9.75 13.47 13.00
C THR A 367 10.80 12.49 13.49
N GLN A 368 12.06 12.67 13.11
CA GLN A 368 13.13 11.68 13.33
C GLN A 368 14.41 12.32 13.93
N GLY A 369 14.43 13.65 14.07
CA GLY A 369 15.54 14.38 14.66
C GLY A 369 16.70 14.73 13.71
N ILE A 370 17.72 15.39 14.26
CA ILE A 370 18.83 15.99 13.51
C ILE A 370 19.64 14.96 12.72
N TRP A 371 19.94 13.81 13.32
CA TRP A 371 20.74 12.77 12.66
C TRP A 371 20.05 12.15 11.45
N ALA A 372 18.74 11.91 11.56
CA ALA A 372 17.95 11.43 10.42
C ALA A 372 17.85 12.51 9.32
N MET A 373 17.72 13.78 9.68
CA MET A 373 17.75 14.89 8.73
C MET A 373 19.09 14.94 7.99
N LEU A 374 20.23 14.78 8.68
CA LEU A 374 21.54 14.74 8.03
C LEU A 374 21.68 13.54 7.08
N LYS A 375 21.22 12.36 7.49
CA LYS A 375 21.14 11.19 6.57
C LYS A 375 20.23 11.48 5.35
N CYS A 376 19.10 12.12 5.58
CA CYS A 376 18.20 12.52 4.49
C CYS A 376 18.92 13.45 3.50
N LEU A 377 19.63 14.48 4.00
CA LEU A 377 20.34 15.44 3.17
C LEU A 377 21.48 14.82 2.36
N PHE A 378 22.33 14.01 3.01
CA PHE A 378 23.58 13.55 2.39
C PHE A 378 23.50 12.17 1.74
N ILE A 379 22.49 11.37 2.07
CA ILE A 379 22.36 10.00 1.57
C ILE A 379 21.06 9.82 0.80
N TYR A 380 19.89 10.05 1.41
CA TYR A 380 18.61 9.66 0.83
C TYR A 380 18.19 10.55 -0.34
N ILE A 381 18.29 11.88 -0.18
CA ILE A 381 17.95 12.81 -1.26
C ILE A 381 18.86 12.61 -2.47
N PRO A 382 20.20 12.54 -2.33
CA PRO A 382 21.08 12.28 -3.48
C PRO A 382 20.80 10.92 -4.14
N LYS A 383 20.61 9.86 -3.34
CA LYS A 383 20.31 8.52 -3.88
C LYS A 383 19.01 8.52 -4.69
N GLN A 384 17.92 9.01 -4.13
CA GLN A 384 16.63 9.09 -4.83
C GLN A 384 16.72 9.95 -6.11
N ARG A 385 17.40 11.10 -6.05
CA ARG A 385 17.59 11.95 -7.23
C ARG A 385 18.37 11.24 -8.32
N LEU A 386 19.40 10.49 -7.95
CA LEU A 386 20.20 9.72 -8.90
C LEU A 386 19.36 8.60 -9.54
N GLU A 387 18.58 7.87 -8.75
CA GLU A 387 17.67 6.84 -9.24
C GLU A 387 16.63 7.42 -10.19
N ILE A 388 15.93 8.47 -9.79
CA ILE A 388 14.92 9.15 -10.61
C ILE A 388 15.57 9.69 -11.90
N TRP A 389 16.74 10.28 -11.79
CA TRP A 389 17.48 10.76 -12.97
C TRP A 389 17.84 9.61 -13.92
N SER A 390 18.37 8.51 -13.38
CA SER A 390 18.77 7.35 -14.18
C SER A 390 17.59 6.78 -14.97
N ILE A 391 16.45 6.63 -14.31
CA ILE A 391 15.22 6.13 -14.93
C ILE A 391 14.70 7.10 -16.00
N ARG A 392 14.64 8.40 -15.69
CA ARG A 392 14.20 9.44 -16.64
C ARG A 392 15.15 9.59 -17.82
N ALA A 393 16.45 9.49 -17.57
CA ALA A 393 17.45 9.55 -18.61
C ALA A 393 17.31 8.40 -19.61
N ASN A 394 17.09 7.19 -19.10
CA ASN A 394 16.86 6.02 -19.93
C ASN A 394 15.58 6.15 -20.77
N LEU A 395 14.47 6.57 -20.12
CA LEU A 395 13.19 6.80 -20.81
C LEU A 395 13.31 7.94 -21.83
N GLY A 396 13.92 9.06 -21.45
CA GLY A 396 14.12 10.20 -22.33
C GLY A 396 14.99 9.86 -23.55
N TYR A 397 16.02 9.02 -23.37
CA TYR A 397 16.83 8.54 -24.48
C TYR A 397 16.01 7.67 -25.46
N LYS A 398 15.16 6.80 -24.96
CA LYS A 398 14.30 5.96 -25.80
C LYS A 398 13.26 6.76 -26.59
N VAL A 399 12.73 7.85 -26.00
CA VAL A 399 11.65 8.66 -26.61
C VAL A 399 12.21 9.74 -27.54
N THR A 400 13.22 10.47 -27.12
CA THR A 400 13.75 11.67 -27.82
C THR A 400 15.27 11.68 -27.97
N GLY A 401 15.94 10.54 -27.73
CA GLY A 401 17.38 10.40 -27.85
C GLY A 401 18.14 11.27 -26.82
N ARG A 402 19.29 11.85 -27.24
CA ARG A 402 20.14 12.64 -26.35
C ARG A 402 19.43 13.86 -25.74
N VAL A 403 18.46 14.44 -26.43
CA VAL A 403 17.68 15.58 -25.93
C VAL A 403 16.88 15.18 -24.70
N GLY A 404 16.26 14.00 -24.69
CA GLY A 404 15.51 13.50 -23.55
C GLY A 404 16.37 13.29 -22.30
N VAL A 405 17.64 12.90 -22.45
CA VAL A 405 18.57 12.78 -21.32
C VAL A 405 18.83 14.14 -20.69
N ILE A 406 19.09 15.18 -21.51
CA ILE A 406 19.33 16.55 -21.04
C ILE A 406 18.08 17.10 -20.34
N GLN A 407 16.90 16.92 -20.93
CA GLN A 407 15.63 17.34 -20.32
C GLN A 407 15.40 16.67 -18.98
N SER A 408 15.68 15.36 -18.90
CA SER A 408 15.57 14.59 -17.66
C SER A 408 16.51 15.12 -16.57
N PHE A 409 17.73 15.49 -16.93
CA PHE A 409 18.69 16.10 -16.00
C PHE A 409 18.19 17.45 -15.48
N LEU A 410 17.77 18.35 -16.37
CA LEU A 410 17.25 19.67 -16.01
C LEU A 410 16.01 19.56 -15.11
N TYR A 411 15.10 18.64 -15.44
CA TYR A 411 13.92 18.36 -14.60
C TYR A 411 14.32 17.90 -13.19
N THR A 412 15.28 17.00 -13.08
CA THR A 412 15.79 16.50 -11.81
C THR A 412 16.41 17.57 -10.94
N LEU A 413 17.00 18.63 -11.59
CA LEU A 413 17.49 19.82 -10.92
C LEU A 413 16.38 20.80 -10.47
N GLY A 414 15.13 20.52 -10.76
CA GLY A 414 13.98 21.35 -10.37
C GLY A 414 13.43 22.27 -11.48
N TRP A 415 13.93 22.14 -12.70
CA TRP A 415 13.41 22.86 -13.86
C TRP A 415 12.24 22.11 -14.47
N HIS A 416 11.12 22.08 -13.76
CA HIS A 416 9.92 21.31 -14.13
C HIS A 416 9.32 21.69 -15.49
N SER A 417 9.56 22.90 -15.97
CA SER A 417 9.13 23.33 -17.31
C SER A 417 9.98 22.72 -18.45
N ALA A 418 11.14 22.16 -18.13
CA ALA A 418 12.04 21.58 -19.14
C ALA A 418 11.56 20.22 -19.66
N TRP A 419 10.67 19.56 -18.94
CA TRP A 419 10.16 18.25 -19.36
C TRP A 419 8.72 18.37 -19.87
N LYS A 420 8.55 18.19 -21.16
CA LYS A 420 7.25 17.98 -21.81
C LYS A 420 7.33 16.68 -22.59
N ILE A 421 6.32 15.82 -22.43
CA ILE A 421 6.17 14.66 -23.31
C ILE A 421 5.93 15.22 -24.72
N PRO A 422 6.75 14.83 -25.72
CA PRO A 422 6.45 15.22 -27.09
C PRO A 422 5.04 14.72 -27.44
N SER A 423 4.16 15.64 -27.84
CA SER A 423 2.94 15.22 -28.52
C SER A 423 3.35 14.38 -29.74
N LYS A 424 2.72 13.23 -29.95
CA LYS A 424 2.98 12.44 -31.17
C LYS A 424 2.94 13.39 -32.37
N PRO A 425 3.93 13.33 -33.27
CA PRO A 425 3.77 13.97 -34.56
C PRO A 425 2.49 13.40 -35.21
N ASN A 426 1.63 14.29 -35.67
CA ASN A 426 0.41 13.95 -36.41
C ASN A 426 0.72 13.10 -37.62
#